data_ad6302684a9db4f12c75df286d5ef92d
#
_entry.id   ad6302684a9db4f12c75df286d5ef92d
#
_cell.length_a   1.000
_cell.length_b   1.000
_cell.length_c   1.000
_cell.angle_alpha   90.00
_cell.angle_beta   90.00
_cell.angle_gamma   90.00
#
_symmetry.space_group_name_H-M   'P 1'
#
loop_
_entity.id
_entity.type
_entity.pdbx_description
1 polymer ?
#
loop_
_entity_poly.entity_id
_entity_poly.type
_entity_poly.pdbx_seq_one_letter_code
_entity_poly.pdbx_strand_id
1 'polypeptide(L)'
;MIVITGYESGTANNAMLIGQDVAEEMAKQRLAGFKQRLGWSSINAVKNNRMYAAYHGACRTIMDGAMIQFYAKALYPDVFTDLNPEQAYLDFYQKYLPVTPKGTFVAQLP
;
A
#
# COMPACT_ATOMS: atom_id res chain seq x y z
N MET A 1 0.62 -9.19 -10.63
CA MET A 1 0.59 -8.20 -9.54
C MET A 1 -0.58 -8.51 -8.62
N ILE A 2 -0.34 -8.43 -7.32
CA ILE A 2 -1.38 -8.56 -6.29
C ILE A 2 -1.34 -7.29 -5.44
N VAL A 3 -2.50 -6.67 -5.23
CA VAL A 3 -2.66 -5.55 -4.30
C VAL A 3 -3.63 -5.98 -3.20
N ILE A 4 -3.19 -5.90 -1.97
CA ILE A 4 -3.99 -6.23 -0.80
C ILE A 4 -4.38 -4.93 -0.11
N THR A 5 -5.66 -4.72 0.08
CA THR A 5 -6.15 -3.52 0.76
C THR A 5 -6.43 -3.80 2.23
N GLY A 6 -6.33 -2.77 3.05
CA GLY A 6 -6.58 -2.88 4.47
C GLY A 6 -6.87 -1.54 5.12
N TYR A 7 -7.09 -1.61 6.42
CA TYR A 7 -7.37 -0.46 7.27
C TYR A 7 -6.41 -0.45 8.47
N GLU A 8 -6.38 0.68 9.16
CA GLU A 8 -5.62 0.89 10.38
C GLU A 8 -6.20 0.16 11.60
N SER A 9 -7.44 -0.29 11.54
CA SER A 9 -8.17 -0.90 12.66
C SER A 9 -8.33 -2.42 12.55
N GLY A 10 -7.46 -3.08 11.79
CA GLY A 10 -7.50 -4.54 11.65
C GLY A 10 -7.17 -5.26 12.97
N THR A 11 -8.18 -5.87 13.60
CA THR A 11 -8.00 -6.63 14.86
C THR A 11 -7.56 -8.07 14.62
N ALA A 12 -7.88 -8.63 13.46
CA ALA A 12 -7.47 -9.99 13.12
C ALA A 12 -5.98 -10.06 12.72
N ASN A 13 -5.24 -10.99 13.29
CA ASN A 13 -3.81 -11.13 13.02
C ASN A 13 -3.46 -11.47 11.56
N ASN A 14 -4.42 -11.98 10.81
CA ASN A 14 -4.27 -12.34 9.40
C ASN A 14 -4.82 -11.28 8.44
N ALA A 15 -5.32 -10.16 8.94
CA ALA A 15 -5.80 -9.06 8.13
C ALA A 15 -4.65 -8.12 7.74
N MET A 16 -4.80 -7.44 6.60
CA MET A 16 -3.88 -6.36 6.23
C MET A 16 -4.07 -5.16 7.14
N LEU A 17 -2.98 -4.71 7.73
CA LEU A 17 -2.94 -3.52 8.58
C LEU A 17 -2.12 -2.44 7.88
N ILE A 18 -2.77 -1.34 7.54
CA ILE A 18 -2.17 -0.22 6.82
C ILE A 18 -3.05 1.02 7.01
N GLY A 19 -2.45 2.19 7.05
CA GLY A 19 -3.17 3.46 7.21
C GLY A 19 -2.58 4.32 8.31
N GLN A 20 -3.44 5.13 8.93
CA GLN A 20 -3.07 6.08 9.97
C GLN A 20 -2.43 5.37 11.17
N ASP A 21 -1.33 5.93 11.65
CA ASP A 21 -0.55 5.44 12.80
C ASP A 21 0.01 4.01 12.67
N VAL A 22 -0.03 3.43 11.48
CA VAL A 22 0.56 2.12 11.20
C VAL A 22 2.01 2.28 10.74
N ALA A 23 2.93 1.68 11.48
CA ALA A 23 4.35 1.67 11.10
C ALA A 23 4.58 0.84 9.83
N GLU A 24 5.51 1.29 8.99
CA GLU A 24 5.85 0.61 7.73
C GLU A 24 6.25 -0.84 7.93
N GLU A 25 7.03 -1.11 8.98
CA GLU A 25 7.46 -2.47 9.33
C GLU A 25 6.28 -3.39 9.63
N MET A 26 5.27 -2.88 10.36
CA MET A 26 4.05 -3.63 10.67
C MET A 26 3.25 -3.94 9.40
N ALA A 27 3.09 -2.95 8.53
CA ALA A 27 2.40 -3.13 7.25
C ALA A 27 3.12 -4.19 6.39
N LYS A 28 4.45 -4.11 6.29
CA LYS A 28 5.24 -5.10 5.55
C LYS A 28 5.17 -6.49 6.16
N GLN A 29 5.19 -6.60 7.49
CA GLN A 29 5.03 -7.88 8.18
C GLN A 29 3.69 -8.53 7.88
N ARG A 30 2.62 -7.76 7.92
CA ARG A 30 1.27 -8.25 7.57
C ARG A 30 1.18 -8.67 6.11
N LEU A 31 1.74 -7.88 5.21
CA LEU A 31 1.80 -8.21 3.78
C LEU A 31 2.59 -9.50 3.52
N ALA A 32 3.73 -9.66 4.18
CA ALA A 32 4.54 -10.88 4.08
C ALA A 32 3.78 -12.12 4.58
N GLY A 33 2.96 -11.96 5.60
CA GLY A 33 2.13 -13.05 6.14
C GLY A 33 1.17 -13.66 5.10
N PHE A 34 0.74 -12.91 4.12
CA PHE A 34 -0.11 -13.43 3.04
C PHE A 34 0.60 -14.48 2.18
N LYS A 35 1.93 -14.42 2.06
CA LYS A 35 2.72 -15.43 1.33
C LYS A 35 2.63 -16.81 1.97
N GLN A 36 2.32 -16.89 3.26
CA GLN A 36 2.20 -18.15 4.02
C GLN A 36 0.86 -18.86 3.81
N ARG A 37 -0.08 -18.23 3.14
CA ARG A 37 -1.37 -18.85 2.85
C ARG A 37 -1.20 -20.00 1.86
N LEU A 38 -2.01 -21.05 2.07
CA LEU A 38 -1.98 -22.24 1.23
C LEU A 38 -2.14 -21.89 -0.25
N GLY A 39 -1.21 -22.36 -1.09
CA GLY A 39 -1.20 -22.13 -2.54
C GLY A 39 -0.60 -20.82 -2.98
N TRP A 40 -0.36 -19.86 -2.09
CA TRP A 40 0.15 -18.53 -2.48
C TRP A 40 1.58 -18.58 -3.01
N SER A 41 2.41 -19.48 -2.49
CA SER A 41 3.80 -19.65 -2.96
C SER A 41 3.92 -20.04 -4.43
N SER A 42 2.87 -20.58 -5.03
CA SER A 42 2.85 -20.96 -6.45
C SER A 42 2.44 -19.82 -7.37
N ILE A 43 1.90 -18.72 -6.83
CA ILE A 43 1.42 -17.58 -7.64
C ILE A 43 2.61 -16.79 -8.19
N ASN A 44 2.62 -16.51 -9.49
CA ASN A 44 3.72 -15.78 -10.15
C ASN A 44 3.98 -14.40 -9.55
N ALA A 45 2.94 -13.67 -9.16
CA ALA A 45 3.10 -12.37 -8.51
C ALA A 45 3.85 -12.48 -7.18
N VAL A 46 3.62 -13.56 -6.42
CA VAL A 46 4.34 -13.84 -5.17
C VAL A 46 5.81 -14.19 -5.45
N LYS A 47 6.04 -15.08 -6.42
CA LYS A 47 7.39 -15.49 -6.83
C LYS A 47 8.24 -14.32 -7.33
N ASN A 48 7.61 -13.37 -8.03
CA ASN A 48 8.27 -12.23 -8.64
C ASN A 48 8.27 -10.98 -7.73
N ASN A 49 7.94 -11.11 -6.46
CA ASN A 49 7.86 -10.02 -5.49
C ASN A 49 6.97 -8.84 -5.94
N ARG A 50 5.89 -9.15 -6.65
CA ARG A 50 4.92 -8.15 -7.10
C ARG A 50 3.67 -8.13 -6.21
N MET A 51 3.91 -8.07 -4.91
CA MET A 51 2.88 -7.92 -3.88
C MET A 51 2.95 -6.53 -3.27
N TYR A 52 1.81 -5.89 -3.24
CA TYR A 52 1.65 -4.52 -2.77
C TYR A 52 0.52 -4.45 -1.76
N ALA A 53 0.55 -3.43 -0.92
CA ALA A 53 -0.56 -3.09 -0.05
C ALA A 53 -0.97 -1.64 -0.26
N ALA A 54 -2.26 -1.37 -0.14
CA ALA A 54 -2.83 -0.04 -0.27
C ALA A 54 -3.88 0.22 0.81
N TYR A 55 -3.89 1.45 1.32
CA TYR A 55 -4.89 1.89 2.29
C TYR A 55 -6.25 2.02 1.63
N HIS A 56 -7.20 1.21 2.07
CA HIS A 56 -8.54 1.17 1.48
C HIS A 56 -9.32 2.47 1.71
N GLY A 57 -9.07 3.14 2.83
CA GLY A 57 -9.73 4.41 3.14
C GLY A 57 -9.41 5.56 2.17
N ALA A 58 -8.36 5.44 1.36
CA ALA A 58 -8.06 6.40 0.31
C ALA A 58 -8.81 6.14 -1.01
N CYS A 59 -9.42 4.97 -1.16
CA CYS A 59 -10.14 4.61 -2.38
C CYS A 59 -11.44 5.39 -2.50
N ARG A 60 -11.76 5.85 -3.72
CA ARG A 60 -12.95 6.64 -4.03
C ARG A 60 -13.05 7.93 -3.22
N THR A 61 -11.91 8.56 -3.01
CA THR A 61 -11.80 9.84 -2.29
C THR A 61 -11.01 10.83 -3.12
N ILE A 62 -10.87 12.03 -2.60
CA ILE A 62 -9.99 13.07 -3.16
C ILE A 62 -8.52 12.59 -3.29
N MET A 63 -8.15 11.51 -2.59
CA MET A 63 -6.82 10.90 -2.64
C MET A 63 -6.63 9.93 -3.82
N ASP A 64 -7.63 9.73 -4.66
CA ASP A 64 -7.54 8.83 -5.82
C ASP A 64 -6.37 9.16 -6.75
N GLY A 65 -6.02 10.45 -6.87
CA GLY A 65 -4.87 10.86 -7.68
C GLY A 65 -3.55 10.22 -7.23
N ALA A 66 -3.31 10.15 -5.93
CA ALA A 66 -2.13 9.47 -5.37
C ALA A 66 -2.22 7.95 -5.54
N MET A 67 -3.41 7.38 -5.37
CA MET A 67 -3.63 5.94 -5.55
C MET A 67 -3.44 5.53 -7.02
N ILE A 68 -3.89 6.33 -7.96
CA ILE A 68 -3.67 6.08 -9.40
C ILE A 68 -2.18 6.08 -9.73
N GLN A 69 -1.39 7.00 -9.18
CA GLN A 69 0.06 7.00 -9.34
C GLN A 69 0.69 5.73 -8.77
N PHE A 70 0.22 5.28 -7.62
CA PHE A 70 0.68 4.02 -7.02
C PHE A 70 0.41 2.82 -7.93
N TYR A 71 -0.81 2.68 -8.47
CA TYR A 71 -1.14 1.60 -9.38
C TYR A 71 -0.36 1.67 -10.69
N ALA A 72 -0.19 2.86 -11.26
CA ALA A 72 0.60 3.06 -12.47
C ALA A 72 2.05 2.59 -12.28
N LYS A 73 2.68 3.00 -11.18
CA LYS A 73 4.04 2.58 -10.86
C LYS A 73 4.16 1.09 -10.55
N ALA A 74 3.17 0.51 -9.87
CA ALA A 74 3.14 -0.92 -9.57
C ALA A 74 2.98 -1.77 -10.84
N LEU A 75 2.17 -1.30 -11.80
CA LEU A 75 1.97 -1.99 -13.09
C LEU A 75 3.17 -1.83 -14.02
N TYR A 76 3.73 -0.64 -14.12
CA TYR A 76 4.79 -0.28 -15.06
C TYR A 76 5.95 0.42 -14.33
N PRO A 77 6.70 -0.31 -13.48
CA PRO A 77 7.75 0.29 -12.65
C PRO A 77 8.88 0.94 -13.46
N ASP A 78 9.19 0.41 -14.62
CA ASP A 78 10.26 0.92 -15.48
C ASP A 78 9.85 2.18 -16.26
N VAL A 79 8.54 2.43 -16.39
CA VAL A 79 8.01 3.61 -17.10
C VAL A 79 7.82 4.78 -16.15
N PHE A 80 7.29 4.52 -14.96
CA PHE A 80 6.95 5.55 -13.97
C PHE A 80 7.98 5.63 -12.83
N THR A 81 9.26 5.68 -13.18
CA THR A 81 10.36 5.73 -12.22
C THR A 81 10.40 7.01 -11.39
N ASP A 82 9.89 8.11 -11.95
CA ASP A 82 9.85 9.44 -11.35
C ASP A 82 8.66 9.66 -10.39
N LEU A 83 7.67 8.77 -10.39
CA LEU A 83 6.53 8.88 -9.50
C LEU A 83 6.86 8.43 -8.08
N ASN A 84 6.44 9.22 -7.11
CA ASN A 84 6.47 8.86 -5.69
C ASN A 84 5.05 9.01 -5.12
N PRO A 85 4.21 7.98 -5.19
CA PRO A 85 2.81 8.05 -4.78
C PRO A 85 2.62 8.31 -3.29
N GLU A 86 3.53 7.83 -2.44
CA GLU A 86 3.48 8.11 -1.01
C GLU A 86 3.71 9.60 -0.74
N GLN A 87 4.71 10.18 -1.37
CA GLN A 87 4.97 11.62 -1.26
C GLN A 87 3.81 12.45 -1.81
N ALA A 88 3.21 12.04 -2.93
CA ALA A 88 2.04 12.69 -3.49
C ALA A 88 0.85 12.69 -2.51
N TYR A 89 0.65 11.59 -1.79
CA TYR A 89 -0.36 11.48 -0.74
C TYR A 89 -0.10 12.47 0.41
N LEU A 90 1.12 12.51 0.90
CA LEU A 90 1.52 13.41 2.00
C LEU A 90 1.45 14.88 1.57
N ASP A 91 1.93 15.21 0.38
CA ASP A 91 1.91 16.57 -0.16
C ASP A 91 0.49 17.12 -0.30
N PHE A 92 -0.45 16.29 -0.69
CA PHE A 92 -1.85 16.68 -0.78
C PHE A 92 -2.39 17.10 0.59
N TYR A 93 -2.15 16.30 1.63
CA TYR A 93 -2.53 16.64 2.99
C TYR A 93 -1.88 17.93 3.47
N GLN A 94 -0.59 18.07 3.25
CA GLN A 94 0.16 19.26 3.66
C GLN A 94 -0.35 20.53 2.99
N LYS A 95 -0.73 20.44 1.72
CA LYS A 95 -1.16 21.60 0.92
C LYS A 95 -2.60 22.01 1.19
N TYR A 96 -3.50 21.06 1.39
CA TYR A 96 -4.93 21.33 1.40
C TYR A 96 -5.65 21.03 2.72
N LEU A 97 -5.03 20.31 3.62
CA LEU A 97 -5.65 19.88 4.87
C LEU A 97 -4.83 20.34 6.09
N PRO A 98 -5.49 20.65 7.22
CA PRO A 98 -4.80 21.17 8.40
C PRO A 98 -4.07 20.10 9.23
N VAL A 99 -3.99 18.89 8.76
CA VAL A 99 -3.40 17.75 9.46
C VAL A 99 -2.29 17.12 8.64
N THR A 100 -1.24 16.67 9.30
CA THR A 100 -0.18 15.86 8.67
C THR A 100 -0.46 14.40 9.01
N PRO A 101 -0.74 13.55 8.01
CA PRO A 101 -0.97 12.15 8.27
C PRO A 101 0.33 11.47 8.71
N LYS A 102 0.22 10.58 9.67
CA LYS A 102 1.30 9.71 10.12
C LYS A 102 0.88 8.27 9.89
N GLY A 103 1.73 7.49 9.26
CA GLY A 103 1.43 6.10 9.00
C GLY A 103 1.93 5.65 7.64
N THR A 104 1.46 4.50 7.22
CA THR A 104 1.81 3.85 5.96
C THR A 104 0.57 3.68 5.12
N PHE A 105 0.53 4.26 3.94
CA PHE A 105 -0.66 4.26 3.07
C PHE A 105 -0.49 3.39 1.83
N VAL A 106 0.74 3.12 1.44
CA VAL A 106 1.13 2.15 0.40
C VAL A 106 2.37 1.41 0.86
N ALA A 107 2.47 0.14 0.49
CA ALA A 107 3.64 -0.66 0.82
C ALA A 107 3.93 -1.68 -0.28
N GLN A 108 5.20 -2.06 -0.38
CA GLN A 108 5.68 -3.12 -1.26
C GLN A 108 6.68 -3.97 -0.48
N LEU A 109 6.64 -5.27 -0.68
CA LEU A 109 7.70 -6.15 -0.18
C LEU A 109 8.96 -6.00 -1.03
N PRO A 110 10.12 -6.00 -0.38
CA PRO A 110 11.40 -5.99 -1.08
C PRO A 110 11.63 -7.27 -1.89
#